data_08b28b83a6b6382a82bee56ddc9990e6
#
_entry.id   08b28b83a6b6382a82bee56ddc9990e6
#
_cell.length_a   1.000
_cell.length_b   1.000
_cell.length_c   1.000
_cell.angle_alpha   90.00
_cell.angle_beta   90.00
_cell.angle_gamma   90.00
#
_symmetry.space_group_name_H-M   'P 1'
#
loop_
_entity.id
_entity.type
_entity.pdbx_description
1 polymer ?
#
loop_
_entity_poly.entity_id
_entity_poly.type
_entity_poly.pdbx_seq_one_letter_code
_entity_poly.pdbx_strand_id
1 'polypeptide(L)'
;MRGSSPPLDATGIAAIARRIDRPIVLVGLMGVGKTTVGRRLAALLDRDFVDADQAIEQSAGRSVSEIFADFGEAAFRDGERRVIARLIAEGHGVIATGGGAFVDPATRALVINEAIAVWLDCPLGVLIERTGRRNTRPLLAAGDPAAILRDLDQARRPFYAEAPVRVDSSARSYQATAHAILRGIDQWL
;
A
#
# COMPACT_ATOMS: atom_id res chain seq x y z
N MET A 1 -11.41 -10.56 -22.33
CA MET A 1 -12.23 -10.81 -21.12
C MET A 1 -11.39 -11.65 -20.16
N ARG A 2 -10.75 -11.02 -19.15
CA ARG A 2 -10.09 -11.78 -18.08
C ARG A 2 -11.18 -12.09 -17.04
N GLY A 3 -11.62 -13.36 -17.00
CA GLY A 3 -12.62 -13.83 -16.05
C GLY A 3 -12.13 -13.56 -14.62
N SER A 4 -12.94 -12.88 -13.83
CA SER A 4 -12.67 -12.76 -12.40
C SER A 4 -12.79 -14.15 -11.78
N SER A 5 -11.70 -14.65 -11.23
CA SER A 5 -11.74 -15.90 -10.46
C SER A 5 -12.79 -15.79 -9.34
N PRO A 6 -13.54 -16.86 -9.04
CA PRO A 6 -14.55 -16.83 -7.98
C PRO A 6 -13.92 -16.40 -6.64
N PRO A 7 -14.70 -15.79 -5.74
CA PRO A 7 -14.20 -15.46 -4.40
C PRO A 7 -13.71 -16.71 -3.67
N LEU A 8 -12.66 -16.57 -2.85
CA LEU A 8 -12.23 -17.62 -1.94
C LEU A 8 -13.31 -17.85 -0.88
N ASP A 9 -13.59 -19.09 -0.54
CA ASP A 9 -14.43 -19.43 0.61
C ASP A 9 -13.66 -19.29 1.94
N ALA A 10 -14.37 -19.41 3.05
CA ALA A 10 -13.78 -19.28 4.38
C ALA A 10 -12.67 -20.30 4.63
N THR A 11 -12.80 -21.51 4.10
CA THR A 11 -11.82 -22.60 4.26
C THR A 11 -10.54 -22.27 3.51
N GLY A 12 -10.63 -21.80 2.27
CA GLY A 12 -9.48 -21.36 1.48
C GLY A 12 -8.76 -20.17 2.11
N ILE A 13 -9.51 -19.17 2.62
CA ILE A 13 -8.92 -18.03 3.33
C ILE A 13 -8.17 -18.50 4.58
N ALA A 14 -8.76 -19.36 5.39
CA ALA A 14 -8.13 -19.87 6.60
C ALA A 14 -6.88 -20.72 6.30
N ALA A 15 -6.86 -21.46 5.19
CA ALA A 15 -5.69 -22.22 4.76
C ALA A 15 -4.53 -21.29 4.39
N ILE A 16 -4.79 -20.21 3.64
CA ILE A 16 -3.81 -19.20 3.29
C ILE A 16 -3.31 -18.45 4.53
N ALA A 17 -4.24 -18.02 5.41
CA ALA A 17 -3.92 -17.28 6.62
C ALA A 17 -2.93 -18.00 7.54
N ARG A 18 -3.01 -19.34 7.65
CA ARG A 18 -2.08 -20.17 8.44
C ARG A 18 -0.66 -20.22 7.87
N ARG A 19 -0.49 -19.98 6.57
CA ARG A 19 0.82 -19.98 5.89
C ARG A 19 1.51 -18.63 5.96
N ILE A 20 0.76 -17.56 6.24
CA ILE A 20 1.29 -16.20 6.35
C ILE A 20 1.93 -16.03 7.73
N ASP A 21 3.27 -16.02 7.77
CA ASP A 21 4.10 -15.98 8.98
C ASP A 21 4.61 -14.57 9.33
N ARG A 22 4.37 -13.58 8.48
CA ARG A 22 4.87 -12.20 8.61
C ARG A 22 3.83 -11.16 8.20
N PRO A 23 4.03 -9.86 8.51
CA PRO A 23 3.13 -8.78 8.07
C PRO A 23 2.98 -8.69 6.56
N ILE A 24 1.79 -8.26 6.11
CA ILE A 24 1.54 -7.90 4.71
C ILE A 24 1.67 -6.39 4.58
N VAL A 25 2.55 -5.91 3.71
CA VAL A 25 2.76 -4.48 3.45
C VAL A 25 2.24 -4.11 2.07
N LEU A 26 1.23 -3.24 2.02
CA LEU A 26 0.63 -2.76 0.78
C LEU A 26 1.38 -1.54 0.26
N VAL A 27 1.91 -1.63 -0.95
CA VAL A 27 2.64 -0.56 -1.64
C VAL A 27 1.95 -0.17 -2.95
N GLY A 28 2.30 0.97 -3.50
CA GLY A 28 1.75 1.50 -4.76
C GLY A 28 1.35 2.96 -4.66
N LEU A 29 0.98 3.55 -5.79
CA LEU A 29 0.64 4.96 -5.91
C LEU A 29 -0.51 5.40 -5.00
N MET A 30 -0.58 6.71 -4.76
CA MET A 30 -1.76 7.31 -4.15
C MET A 30 -3.02 7.03 -5.00
N GLY A 31 -4.15 6.77 -4.35
CA GLY A 31 -5.42 6.51 -5.05
C GLY A 31 -5.67 5.06 -5.44
N VAL A 32 -4.68 4.16 -5.36
CA VAL A 32 -4.87 2.73 -5.68
C VAL A 32 -5.79 2.00 -4.68
N GLY A 33 -6.06 2.60 -3.51
CA GLY A 33 -6.98 2.04 -2.52
C GLY A 33 -6.33 1.24 -1.39
N LYS A 34 -5.03 1.43 -1.11
CA LYS A 34 -4.28 0.69 -0.06
C LYS A 34 -5.01 0.62 1.28
N THR A 35 -5.44 1.75 1.81
CA THR A 35 -6.14 1.82 3.10
C THR A 35 -7.46 1.03 3.09
N THR A 36 -8.28 1.19 2.04
CA THR A 36 -9.59 0.52 1.96
C THR A 36 -9.44 -0.97 1.72
N VAL A 37 -8.57 -1.36 0.81
CA VAL A 37 -8.24 -2.77 0.51
C VAL A 37 -7.59 -3.42 1.73
N GLY A 38 -6.65 -2.72 2.38
CA GLY A 38 -5.95 -3.21 3.55
C GLY A 38 -6.86 -3.54 4.72
N ARG A 39 -7.81 -2.65 5.03
CA ARG A 39 -8.83 -2.92 6.06
C ARG A 39 -9.68 -4.15 5.72
N ARG A 40 -10.03 -4.31 4.44
CA ARG A 40 -10.81 -5.46 3.99
C ARG A 40 -10.00 -6.76 4.06
N LEU A 41 -8.74 -6.72 3.67
CA LEU A 41 -7.82 -7.85 3.74
C LEU A 41 -7.59 -8.27 5.20
N ALA A 42 -7.33 -7.32 6.09
CA ALA A 42 -7.16 -7.56 7.52
C ALA A 42 -8.39 -8.25 8.13
N ALA A 43 -9.59 -7.75 7.81
CA ALA A 43 -10.84 -8.37 8.26
C ALA A 43 -11.04 -9.80 7.73
N LEU A 44 -10.63 -10.11 6.48
CA LEU A 44 -10.69 -11.48 5.93
C LEU A 44 -9.70 -12.42 6.63
N LEU A 45 -8.58 -11.90 7.11
CA LEU A 45 -7.52 -12.67 7.78
C LEU A 45 -7.69 -12.73 9.30
N ASP A 46 -8.70 -12.05 9.85
CA ASP A 46 -8.86 -11.83 11.30
C ASP A 46 -7.58 -11.24 11.93
N ARG A 47 -7.00 -10.23 11.27
CA ARG A 47 -5.80 -9.51 11.69
C ARG A 47 -6.07 -8.03 11.81
N ASP A 48 -5.20 -7.32 12.53
CA ASP A 48 -5.24 -5.86 12.62
C ASP A 48 -4.78 -5.17 11.33
N PHE A 49 -5.16 -3.90 11.20
CA PHE A 49 -4.79 -3.03 10.09
C PHE A 49 -4.18 -1.73 10.63
N VAL A 50 -3.05 -1.34 10.08
CA VAL A 50 -2.41 -0.05 10.38
C VAL A 50 -2.12 0.72 9.09
N ASP A 51 -2.41 2.03 9.11
CA ASP A 51 -1.99 2.97 8.07
C ASP A 51 -0.72 3.68 8.55
N ALA A 52 0.40 3.49 7.85
CA ALA A 52 1.70 4.00 8.26
C ALA A 52 1.73 5.54 8.28
N ASP A 53 1.02 6.22 7.36
CA ASP A 53 0.94 7.69 7.37
C ASP A 53 0.26 8.17 8.66
N GLN A 54 -0.83 7.51 9.08
CA GLN A 54 -1.51 7.82 10.35
C GLN A 54 -0.61 7.53 11.57
N ALA A 55 0.13 6.42 11.55
CA ALA A 55 1.06 6.08 12.63
C ALA A 55 2.21 7.09 12.75
N ILE A 56 2.70 7.62 11.61
CA ILE A 56 3.71 8.69 11.58
C ILE A 56 3.14 9.96 12.20
N GLU A 57 1.95 10.40 11.78
CA GLU A 57 1.30 11.61 12.30
C GLU A 57 1.05 11.52 13.81
N GLN A 58 0.57 10.37 14.28
CA GLN A 58 0.36 10.12 15.71
C GLN A 58 1.67 10.15 16.51
N SER A 59 2.73 9.55 15.97
CA SER A 59 4.04 9.52 16.62
C SER A 59 4.72 10.90 16.70
N ALA A 60 4.51 11.72 15.66
CA ALA A 60 5.09 13.05 15.55
C ALA A 60 4.24 14.15 16.21
N GLY A 61 2.94 13.90 16.46
CA GLY A 61 1.98 14.91 16.87
C GLY A 61 1.75 16.00 15.82
N ARG A 62 2.03 15.71 14.55
CA ARG A 62 1.99 16.62 13.40
C ARG A 62 1.53 15.90 12.15
N SER A 63 0.92 16.62 11.23
CA SER A 63 0.59 16.08 9.91
C SER A 63 1.84 15.81 9.07
N VAL A 64 1.73 14.89 8.11
CA VAL A 64 2.80 14.62 7.14
C VAL A 64 3.24 15.90 6.44
N SER A 65 2.29 16.78 6.07
CA SER A 65 2.59 18.05 5.40
C SER A 65 3.43 19.00 6.28
N GLU A 66 3.13 19.08 7.57
CA GLU A 66 3.92 19.89 8.51
C GLU A 66 5.31 19.33 8.72
N ILE A 67 5.45 17.99 8.79
CA ILE A 67 6.76 17.35 8.91
C ILE A 67 7.62 17.65 7.68
N PHE A 68 7.06 17.58 6.48
CA PHE A 68 7.76 17.95 5.25
C PHE A 68 8.18 19.43 5.22
N ALA A 69 7.29 20.33 5.64
CA ALA A 69 7.57 21.77 5.65
C ALA A 69 8.66 22.15 6.66
N ASP A 70 8.62 21.55 7.85
CA ASP A 70 9.52 21.91 8.95
C ASP A 70 10.89 21.22 8.89
N PHE A 71 10.93 19.96 8.42
CA PHE A 71 12.13 19.11 8.50
C PHE A 71 12.64 18.61 7.15
N GLY A 72 11.87 18.78 6.08
CA GLY A 72 12.21 18.34 4.73
C GLY A 72 12.01 16.85 4.47
N GLU A 73 12.21 16.45 3.20
CA GLU A 73 11.93 15.08 2.76
C GLU A 73 12.84 14.04 3.40
N ALA A 74 14.14 14.33 3.53
CA ALA A 74 15.11 13.38 4.09
C ALA A 74 14.76 12.96 5.53
N ALA A 75 14.43 13.94 6.38
CA ALA A 75 14.03 13.69 7.76
C ALA A 75 12.70 12.93 7.84
N PHE A 76 11.74 13.27 6.96
CA PHE A 76 10.48 12.52 6.86
C PHE A 76 10.74 11.06 6.50
N ARG A 77 11.56 10.77 5.46
CA ARG A 77 11.86 9.40 5.02
C ARG A 77 12.56 8.58 6.11
N ASP A 78 13.45 9.19 6.87
CA ASP A 78 14.08 8.51 8.01
C ASP A 78 13.07 8.18 9.11
N GLY A 79 12.16 9.10 9.43
CA GLY A 79 11.06 8.86 10.36
C GLY A 79 10.08 7.79 9.86
N GLU A 80 9.68 7.87 8.60
CA GLU A 80 8.80 6.90 7.91
C GLU A 80 9.38 5.48 7.99
N ARG A 81 10.67 5.31 7.67
CA ARG A 81 11.35 4.02 7.75
C ARG A 81 11.33 3.47 9.18
N ARG A 82 11.63 4.30 10.20
CA ARG A 82 11.61 3.86 11.61
C ARG A 82 10.21 3.42 12.06
N VAL A 83 9.17 4.13 11.64
CA VAL A 83 7.79 3.74 11.96
C VAL A 83 7.42 2.42 11.26
N ILE A 84 7.72 2.27 9.97
CA ILE A 84 7.45 1.03 9.24
C ILE A 84 8.22 -0.16 9.87
N ALA A 85 9.50 0.03 10.23
CA ALA A 85 10.30 -1.00 10.90
C ALA A 85 9.66 -1.43 12.23
N ARG A 86 9.20 -0.47 13.03
CA ARG A 86 8.49 -0.75 14.28
C ARG A 86 7.20 -1.52 14.04
N LEU A 87 6.36 -1.10 13.10
CA LEU A 87 5.09 -1.77 12.80
C LEU A 87 5.30 -3.22 12.34
N ILE A 88 6.34 -3.48 11.55
CA ILE A 88 6.73 -4.83 11.13
C ILE A 88 7.19 -5.64 12.34
N ALA A 89 8.07 -5.10 13.19
CA ALA A 89 8.60 -5.77 14.37
C ALA A 89 7.52 -6.06 15.43
N GLU A 90 6.52 -5.21 15.56
CA GLU A 90 5.35 -5.40 16.43
C GLU A 90 4.41 -6.49 15.90
N GLY A 91 4.59 -6.95 14.66
CA GLY A 91 3.83 -8.05 14.07
C GLY A 91 2.44 -7.65 13.59
N HIS A 92 2.20 -6.37 13.25
CA HIS A 92 0.93 -5.95 12.69
C HIS A 92 0.57 -6.72 11.42
N GLY A 93 -0.70 -7.15 11.33
CA GLY A 93 -1.14 -8.09 10.30
C GLY A 93 -1.12 -7.51 8.89
N VAL A 94 -1.67 -6.30 8.70
CA VAL A 94 -1.71 -5.60 7.40
C VAL A 94 -1.32 -4.14 7.58
N ILE A 95 -0.33 -3.70 6.85
CA ILE A 95 0.21 -2.33 6.90
C ILE A 95 0.02 -1.68 5.52
N ALA A 96 -0.63 -0.53 5.47
CA ALA A 96 -0.66 0.31 4.26
C ALA A 96 0.41 1.41 4.38
N THR A 97 1.23 1.60 3.34
CA THR A 97 2.28 2.62 3.33
C THR A 97 1.90 3.85 2.53
N GLY A 98 2.57 4.96 2.76
CA GLY A 98 2.58 6.11 1.87
C GLY A 98 3.09 5.76 0.47
N GLY A 99 2.64 6.53 -0.56
CA GLY A 99 3.02 6.22 -1.95
C GLY A 99 4.52 6.37 -2.24
N GLY A 100 5.28 7.05 -1.39
CA GLY A 100 6.74 7.24 -1.55
C GLY A 100 7.60 6.26 -0.75
N ALA A 101 7.03 5.57 0.23
CA ALA A 101 7.79 4.75 1.17
C ALA A 101 8.64 3.67 0.49
N PHE A 102 8.08 2.97 -0.48
CA PHE A 102 8.76 1.88 -1.21
C PHE A 102 9.77 2.37 -2.27
N VAL A 103 9.81 3.69 -2.54
CA VAL A 103 10.81 4.31 -3.40
C VAL A 103 12.15 4.44 -2.67
N ASP A 104 12.12 4.71 -1.37
CA ASP A 104 13.30 4.72 -0.52
C ASP A 104 13.97 3.35 -0.50
N PRO A 105 15.26 3.23 -0.86
CA PRO A 105 15.91 1.93 -1.01
C PRO A 105 16.03 1.17 0.33
N ALA A 106 16.20 1.87 1.44
CA ALA A 106 16.35 1.24 2.75
C ALA A 106 15.00 0.72 3.25
N THR A 107 13.91 1.49 3.07
CA THR A 107 12.55 1.05 3.38
C THR A 107 12.13 -0.13 2.48
N ARG A 108 12.46 -0.08 1.19
CA ARG A 108 12.16 -1.17 0.24
C ARG A 108 12.86 -2.46 0.66
N ALA A 109 14.17 -2.40 0.96
CA ALA A 109 14.92 -3.56 1.41
C ALA A 109 14.34 -4.16 2.71
N LEU A 110 14.01 -3.31 3.69
CA LEU A 110 13.35 -3.73 4.92
C LEU A 110 12.04 -4.48 4.64
N VAL A 111 11.15 -3.89 3.84
CA VAL A 111 9.83 -4.48 3.55
C VAL A 111 9.95 -5.79 2.78
N ILE A 112 10.87 -5.89 1.81
CA ILE A 112 11.08 -7.14 1.06
C ILE A 112 11.62 -8.27 1.94
N ASN A 113 12.51 -7.95 2.88
CA ASN A 113 13.14 -8.96 3.73
C ASN A 113 12.24 -9.41 4.89
N GLU A 114 11.52 -8.49 5.51
CA GLU A 114 10.82 -8.72 6.79
C GLU A 114 9.30 -8.85 6.66
N ALA A 115 8.73 -8.61 5.47
CA ALA A 115 7.29 -8.62 5.24
C ALA A 115 6.93 -9.22 3.87
N ILE A 116 5.65 -9.40 3.61
CA ILE A 116 5.12 -9.73 2.28
C ILE A 116 4.74 -8.43 1.58
N ALA A 117 5.62 -7.93 0.70
CA ALA A 117 5.32 -6.74 -0.08
C ALA A 117 4.30 -7.06 -1.18
N VAL A 118 3.19 -6.32 -1.19
CA VAL A 118 2.12 -6.44 -2.19
C VAL A 118 1.95 -5.13 -2.94
N TRP A 119 2.29 -5.11 -4.21
CA TRP A 119 2.04 -3.96 -5.07
C TRP A 119 0.61 -3.95 -5.59
N LEU A 120 -0.17 -2.95 -5.19
CA LEU A 120 -1.44 -2.63 -5.80
C LEU A 120 -1.19 -1.79 -7.06
N ASP A 121 -1.27 -2.42 -8.22
CA ASP A 121 -1.16 -1.76 -9.52
C ASP A 121 -2.54 -1.34 -10.02
N CYS A 122 -2.61 -0.15 -10.60
CA CYS A 122 -3.86 0.38 -11.14
C CYS A 122 -3.58 1.16 -12.42
N PRO A 123 -4.34 0.96 -13.49
CA PRO A 123 -4.22 1.77 -14.70
C PRO A 123 -4.36 3.26 -14.39
N LEU A 124 -3.48 4.07 -14.98
CA LEU A 124 -3.39 5.50 -14.71
C LEU A 124 -4.73 6.23 -14.92
N GLY A 125 -5.48 5.88 -15.97
CA GLY A 125 -6.80 6.47 -16.22
C GLY A 125 -7.79 6.27 -15.06
N VAL A 126 -7.76 5.09 -14.43
CA VAL A 126 -8.59 4.80 -13.25
C VAL A 126 -8.13 5.60 -12.03
N LEU A 127 -6.80 5.79 -11.87
CA LEU A 127 -6.25 6.61 -10.79
C LEU A 127 -6.64 8.08 -10.94
N ILE A 128 -6.55 8.63 -12.14
CA ILE A 128 -6.95 10.01 -12.43
C ILE A 128 -8.43 10.21 -12.10
N GLU A 129 -9.30 9.30 -12.51
CA GLU A 129 -10.73 9.37 -12.19
C GLU A 129 -10.99 9.30 -10.67
N ARG A 130 -10.33 8.38 -9.95
CA ARG A 130 -10.50 8.21 -8.50
C ARG A 130 -9.97 9.40 -7.70
N THR A 131 -8.85 9.98 -8.12
CA THR A 131 -8.23 11.12 -7.43
C THR A 131 -8.92 12.44 -7.74
N GLY A 132 -9.43 12.64 -8.95
CA GLY A 132 -10.19 13.83 -9.34
C GLY A 132 -11.49 14.01 -8.56
N ARG A 133 -12.04 12.94 -7.97
CA ARG A 133 -13.22 12.99 -7.07
C ARG A 133 -12.89 13.41 -5.63
N ARG A 134 -11.62 13.57 -5.25
CA ARG A 134 -11.17 13.86 -3.88
C ARG A 134 -10.12 14.97 -3.89
N ASN A 135 -10.54 16.22 -3.68
CA ASN A 135 -9.69 17.43 -3.65
C ASN A 135 -8.77 17.57 -2.42
N THR A 136 -8.46 16.49 -1.69
CA THR A 136 -7.80 16.56 -0.37
C THR A 136 -6.30 16.23 -0.38
N ARG A 137 -5.61 16.28 -1.55
CA ARG A 137 -4.20 15.87 -1.62
C ARG A 137 -3.27 17.02 -2.00
N PRO A 138 -2.37 17.47 -1.10
CA PRO A 138 -1.45 18.58 -1.33
C PRO A 138 -0.61 18.44 -2.59
N LEU A 139 -0.12 17.24 -2.91
CA LEU A 139 0.71 16.97 -4.09
C LEU A 139 -0.03 17.16 -5.42
N LEU A 140 -1.36 17.06 -5.43
CA LEU A 140 -2.17 17.25 -6.64
C LEU A 140 -2.70 18.68 -6.78
N ALA A 141 -2.52 19.52 -5.77
CA ALA A 141 -2.98 20.92 -5.77
C ALA A 141 -2.05 21.86 -6.55
N ALA A 142 -0.84 21.42 -6.88
CA ALA A 142 0.21 22.27 -7.46
C ALA A 142 0.22 22.33 -9.01
N GLY A 143 -0.78 21.70 -9.72
CA GLY A 143 -0.79 21.67 -11.18
C GLY A 143 -1.87 20.77 -11.76
N ASP A 144 -1.68 20.28 -13.00
CA ASP A 144 -2.55 19.26 -13.61
C ASP A 144 -2.40 17.91 -12.88
N PRO A 145 -3.43 17.45 -12.15
CA PRO A 145 -3.36 16.20 -11.40
C PRO A 145 -3.05 14.98 -12.27
N ALA A 146 -3.47 15.01 -13.53
CA ALA A 146 -3.23 13.90 -14.46
C ALA A 146 -1.76 13.85 -14.90
N ALA A 147 -1.13 15.00 -15.13
CA ALA A 147 0.29 15.10 -15.44
C ALA A 147 1.14 14.65 -14.23
N ILE A 148 0.83 15.17 -13.04
CA ILE A 148 1.53 14.80 -11.80
C ILE A 148 1.45 13.29 -11.53
N LEU A 149 0.27 12.67 -11.68
CA LEU A 149 0.12 11.23 -11.49
C LEU A 149 0.89 10.42 -12.54
N ARG A 150 0.96 10.90 -13.78
CA ARG A 150 1.73 10.25 -14.86
C ARG A 150 3.22 10.24 -14.53
N ASP A 151 3.75 11.39 -14.11
CA ASP A 151 5.16 11.53 -13.77
C ASP A 151 5.52 10.67 -12.56
N LEU A 152 4.66 10.66 -11.52
CA LEU A 152 4.83 9.82 -10.35
C LEU A 152 4.74 8.31 -10.68
N ASP A 153 3.85 7.91 -11.57
CA ASP A 153 3.74 6.50 -12.01
C ASP A 153 5.02 6.09 -12.75
N GLN A 154 5.44 6.90 -13.72
CA GLN A 154 6.65 6.63 -14.49
C GLN A 154 7.90 6.52 -13.60
N ALA A 155 8.06 7.46 -12.65
CA ALA A 155 9.21 7.48 -11.75
C ALA A 155 9.21 6.34 -10.72
N ARG A 156 8.03 5.90 -10.22
CA ARG A 156 7.92 4.98 -9.08
C ARG A 156 7.63 3.54 -9.47
N ARG A 157 7.05 3.30 -10.64
CA ARG A 157 6.69 1.96 -11.13
C ARG A 157 7.85 0.96 -11.12
N PRO A 158 9.10 1.32 -11.50
CA PRO A 158 10.22 0.39 -11.43
C PRO A 158 10.48 -0.13 -10.01
N PHE A 159 10.34 0.72 -9.00
CA PHE A 159 10.52 0.33 -7.60
C PHE A 159 9.40 -0.55 -7.10
N TYR A 160 8.14 -0.22 -7.41
CA TYR A 160 7.01 -1.07 -7.03
C TYR A 160 7.08 -2.47 -7.67
N ALA A 161 7.67 -2.58 -8.87
CA ALA A 161 7.82 -3.85 -9.57
C ALA A 161 8.77 -4.84 -8.86
N GLU A 162 9.55 -4.40 -7.88
CA GLU A 162 10.38 -5.25 -7.03
C GLU A 162 9.55 -6.00 -5.96
N ALA A 163 8.29 -5.60 -5.73
CA ALA A 163 7.41 -6.32 -4.80
C ALA A 163 7.08 -7.72 -5.34
N PRO A 164 7.24 -8.79 -4.54
CA PRO A 164 7.04 -10.16 -4.99
C PRO A 164 5.60 -10.49 -5.40
N VAL A 165 4.63 -9.77 -4.85
CA VAL A 165 3.22 -9.96 -5.19
C VAL A 165 2.69 -8.69 -5.85
N ARG A 166 2.19 -8.83 -7.10
CA ARG A 166 1.55 -7.74 -7.84
C ARG A 166 0.08 -8.07 -8.08
N VAL A 167 -0.81 -7.12 -7.78
CA VAL A 167 -2.26 -7.29 -7.91
C VAL A 167 -2.87 -6.09 -8.65
N ASP A 168 -3.69 -6.35 -9.66
CA ASP A 168 -4.49 -5.32 -10.32
C ASP A 168 -5.59 -4.83 -9.38
N SER A 169 -5.54 -3.54 -9.03
CA SER A 169 -6.51 -2.87 -8.17
C SER A 169 -7.53 -2.01 -8.94
N SER A 170 -7.65 -2.22 -10.24
CA SER A 170 -8.65 -1.54 -11.10
C SER A 170 -10.08 -2.00 -10.84
N ALA A 171 -10.26 -3.17 -10.22
CA ALA A 171 -11.57 -3.74 -9.92
C ALA A 171 -12.46 -2.74 -9.14
N ARG A 172 -13.77 -2.74 -9.45
CA ARG A 172 -14.75 -1.88 -8.76
C ARG A 172 -14.96 -2.27 -7.29
N SER A 173 -14.69 -3.52 -6.95
CA SER A 173 -14.89 -4.07 -5.60
C SER A 173 -13.55 -4.23 -4.88
N TYR A 174 -13.38 -3.51 -3.78
CA TYR A 174 -12.23 -3.69 -2.87
C TYR A 174 -12.16 -5.10 -2.27
N GLN A 175 -13.30 -5.78 -2.14
CA GLN A 175 -13.35 -7.17 -1.72
C GLN A 175 -12.71 -8.10 -2.76
N ALA A 176 -13.03 -7.91 -4.04
CA ALA A 176 -12.40 -8.68 -5.11
C ALA A 176 -10.88 -8.47 -5.15
N THR A 177 -10.42 -7.24 -4.91
CA THR A 177 -8.98 -6.95 -4.80
C THR A 177 -8.35 -7.65 -3.60
N ALA A 178 -9.00 -7.67 -2.43
CA ALA A 178 -8.50 -8.39 -1.25
C ALA A 178 -8.39 -9.91 -1.52
N HIS A 179 -9.37 -10.53 -2.16
CA HIS A 179 -9.27 -11.93 -2.58
C HIS A 179 -8.16 -12.18 -3.63
N ALA A 180 -7.92 -11.21 -4.53
CA ALA A 180 -6.81 -11.31 -5.48
C ALA A 180 -5.46 -11.24 -4.77
N ILE A 181 -5.32 -10.41 -3.72
CA ILE A 181 -4.13 -10.37 -2.87
C ILE A 181 -3.88 -11.73 -2.22
N LEU A 182 -4.90 -12.33 -1.59
CA LEU A 182 -4.77 -13.65 -0.96
C LEU A 182 -4.30 -14.70 -1.94
N ARG A 183 -4.85 -14.73 -3.16
CA ARG A 183 -4.38 -15.65 -4.22
C ARG A 183 -2.94 -15.36 -4.66
N GLY A 184 -2.58 -14.09 -4.79
CA GLY A 184 -1.21 -13.71 -5.14
C GLY A 184 -0.20 -14.15 -4.06
N ILE A 185 -0.55 -13.98 -2.80
CA ILE A 185 0.27 -14.44 -1.67
C ILE A 185 0.35 -15.97 -1.66
N ASP A 186 -0.77 -16.68 -1.84
CA ASP A 186 -0.82 -18.16 -1.88
C ASP A 186 0.07 -18.77 -2.97
N GLN A 187 0.16 -18.09 -4.12
CA GLN A 187 1.04 -18.51 -5.23
C GLN A 187 2.51 -18.20 -4.96
N TRP A 188 2.79 -17.20 -4.15
CA TRP A 188 4.14 -16.77 -3.81
C TRP A 188 4.76 -17.62 -2.67
N LEU A 189 3.95 -18.02 -1.68
CA LEU A 189 4.34 -18.90 -0.56
C LEU A 189 4.63 -20.34 -1.02
#